data_216d54fd2faa7f1891eb06450055b287
#
_entry.id   216d54fd2faa7f1891eb06450055b287
#
_cell.length_a   1.000
_cell.length_b   1.000
_cell.length_c   1.000
_cell.angle_alpha   90.00
_cell.angle_beta   90.00
_cell.angle_gamma   90.00
#
_symmetry.space_group_name_H-M   'P 1'
#
loop_
_entity.id
_entity.type
_entity.pdbx_description
1 polymer ?
#
loop_
_entity_poly.entity_id
_entity_poly.type
_entity_poly.pdbx_seq_one_letter_code
_entity_poly.pdbx_strand_id
1 'polypeptide(L)'
;MKKKGVVVNFERACVVKNKIVFCTESDGADGFDMYLFDLKTKYIQKVPFSSKETYEYAIRNDVVRWKGEVYYMRCSYNDGDMNNSLTHAESIDDGIYRLDLAKGKLEKISEDVGEFLIVIDNNLCVVTDSFMFGMTYKKVQ
;
A
#
# COMPACT_ATOMS: atom_id res chain seq x y z
N MET A 1 -20.46 23.83 0.54
CA MET A 1 -19.39 23.01 1.17
C MET A 1 -18.25 22.87 0.18
N LYS A 2 -17.11 23.51 0.43
CA LYS A 2 -15.92 23.35 -0.42
C LYS A 2 -15.45 21.91 -0.28
N LYS A 3 -15.50 21.11 -1.32
CA LYS A 3 -14.84 19.82 -1.36
C LYS A 3 -13.35 20.08 -1.18
N LYS A 4 -12.76 19.63 -0.08
CA LYS A 4 -11.30 19.59 0.05
C LYS A 4 -10.79 18.76 -1.12
N GLY A 5 -9.92 19.34 -1.92
CA GLY A 5 -9.28 18.61 -2.99
C GLY A 5 -8.46 17.47 -2.38
N VAL A 6 -8.68 16.28 -2.89
CA VAL A 6 -7.86 15.12 -2.52
C VAL A 6 -6.64 15.14 -3.42
N VAL A 7 -5.44 15.25 -2.83
CA VAL A 7 -4.21 15.10 -3.60
C VAL A 7 -3.99 13.61 -3.83
N VAL A 8 -4.13 13.21 -5.08
CA VAL A 8 -3.90 11.82 -5.49
C VAL A 8 -2.45 11.67 -5.92
N ASN A 9 -1.72 10.81 -5.27
CA ASN A 9 -0.43 10.38 -5.76
C ASN A 9 -0.66 9.29 -6.82
N PHE A 10 -0.50 9.66 -8.08
CA PHE A 10 -0.72 8.75 -9.20
C PHE A 10 0.25 7.57 -9.26
N GLU A 11 1.39 7.65 -8.59
CA GLU A 11 2.32 6.52 -8.48
C GLU A 11 1.76 5.37 -7.64
N ARG A 12 0.70 5.63 -6.90
CA ARG A 12 0.05 4.65 -6.00
C ARG A 12 -1.42 4.45 -6.34
N ALA A 13 -1.70 4.41 -7.60
CA ALA A 13 -3.04 4.16 -8.12
C ALA A 13 -3.02 3.03 -9.14
N CYS A 14 -4.08 2.25 -9.19
CA CYS A 14 -4.27 1.26 -10.24
C CYS A 14 -5.73 1.19 -10.66
N VAL A 15 -5.94 0.79 -11.90
CA VAL A 15 -7.26 0.58 -12.45
C VAL A 15 -7.51 -0.91 -12.55
N VAL A 16 -8.62 -1.35 -11.99
CA VAL A 16 -9.06 -2.74 -12.07
C VAL A 16 -10.55 -2.78 -12.35
N LYS A 17 -10.94 -3.47 -13.44
CA LYS A 17 -12.33 -3.47 -13.91
C LYS A 17 -12.82 -2.03 -14.11
N ASN A 18 -13.92 -1.63 -13.49
CA ASN A 18 -14.48 -0.29 -13.55
C ASN A 18 -14.13 0.57 -12.31
N LYS A 19 -13.09 0.22 -11.60
CA LYS A 19 -12.70 0.92 -10.37
C LYS A 19 -11.28 1.45 -10.45
N ILE A 20 -11.07 2.60 -9.85
CA ILE A 20 -9.74 3.13 -9.55
C ILE A 20 -9.50 2.94 -8.07
N VAL A 21 -8.40 2.28 -7.75
CA VAL A 21 -7.89 2.16 -6.38
C VAL A 21 -6.74 3.12 -6.23
N PHE A 22 -6.77 3.96 -5.22
CA PHE A 22 -5.70 4.93 -4.99
C PHE A 22 -5.49 5.16 -3.50
N CYS A 23 -4.26 5.52 -3.16
CA CYS A 23 -3.87 5.92 -1.83
C CYS A 23 -3.59 7.43 -1.80
N THR A 24 -3.93 8.06 -0.69
CA THR A 24 -3.65 9.47 -0.45
C THR A 24 -2.72 9.59 0.75
N GLU A 25 -1.96 10.66 0.79
CA GLU A 25 -1.28 11.04 2.02
C GLU A 25 -2.32 11.55 3.02
N SER A 26 -2.34 10.98 4.22
CA SER A 26 -3.16 11.52 5.30
C SER A 26 -2.42 12.63 6.03
N ASP A 27 -3.17 13.62 6.51
CA ASP A 27 -2.63 14.74 7.32
C ASP A 27 -2.19 14.31 8.73
N GLY A 28 -2.15 13.02 9.00
CA GLY A 28 -1.80 12.46 10.32
C GLY A 28 -0.60 11.52 10.27
N ALA A 29 -0.06 11.21 11.45
CA ALA A 29 1.07 10.31 11.62
C ALA A 29 0.81 8.87 11.15
N ASP A 30 -0.43 8.53 10.85
CA ASP A 30 -0.88 7.16 10.59
C ASP A 30 -0.84 6.76 9.11
N GLY A 31 -0.25 7.57 8.24
CA GLY A 31 0.05 7.18 6.87
C GLY A 31 -1.07 7.48 5.87
N PHE A 32 -1.55 6.49 5.19
CA PHE A 32 -2.31 6.65 3.96
C PHE A 32 -3.75 6.20 4.11
N ASP A 33 -4.63 6.97 3.51
CA ASP A 33 -5.99 6.51 3.26
C ASP A 33 -6.06 5.87 1.87
N MET A 34 -6.73 4.74 1.79
CA MET A 34 -7.04 4.07 0.54
C MET A 34 -8.50 4.30 0.16
N TYR A 35 -8.73 4.55 -1.12
CA TYR A 35 -10.04 4.80 -1.68
C TYR A 35 -10.31 3.94 -2.91
N LEU A 36 -11.58 3.60 -3.08
CA LEU A 36 -12.14 3.02 -4.30
C LEU A 36 -13.02 4.07 -4.98
N PHE A 37 -12.73 4.37 -6.22
CA PHE A 37 -13.58 5.19 -7.07
C PHE A 37 -14.24 4.32 -8.13
N ASP A 38 -15.55 4.29 -8.15
CA ASP A 38 -16.32 3.57 -9.18
C ASP A 38 -16.52 4.48 -10.40
N LEU A 39 -15.97 4.07 -11.53
CA LEU A 39 -16.04 4.84 -12.77
C LEU A 39 -17.45 4.96 -13.34
N LYS A 40 -18.31 3.99 -13.05
CA LYS A 40 -19.68 3.96 -13.54
C LYS A 40 -20.61 4.82 -12.70
N THR A 41 -20.59 4.67 -11.40
CA THR A 41 -21.48 5.38 -10.47
C THR A 41 -20.90 6.71 -10.00
N LYS A 42 -19.61 6.94 -10.21
CA LYS A 42 -18.86 8.12 -9.71
C LYS A 42 -18.82 8.20 -8.17
N TYR A 43 -19.05 7.10 -7.51
CA TYR A 43 -19.01 7.01 -6.06
C TYR A 43 -17.59 6.74 -5.55
N ILE A 44 -17.20 7.45 -4.49
CA ILE A 44 -15.92 7.24 -3.79
C ILE A 44 -16.21 6.58 -2.45
N GLN A 45 -15.51 5.49 -2.19
CA GLN A 45 -15.58 4.76 -0.95
C GLN A 45 -14.20 4.70 -0.31
N LYS A 46 -14.12 5.04 0.99
CA LYS A 46 -12.91 4.82 1.77
C LYS A 46 -12.80 3.34 2.12
N VAL A 47 -11.63 2.76 1.89
CA VAL A 47 -11.32 1.39 2.35
C VAL A 47 -10.90 1.47 3.80
N PRO A 48 -11.62 0.85 4.73
CA PRO A 48 -11.24 0.89 6.14
C PRO A 48 -9.94 0.10 6.36
N PHE A 49 -9.02 0.73 7.07
CA PHE A 49 -7.85 0.07 7.61
C PHE A 49 -7.74 0.43 9.08
N SER A 50 -7.99 -0.56 9.94
CA SER A 50 -7.86 -0.40 11.37
C SER A 50 -6.46 -0.82 11.79
N SER A 51 -5.61 0.14 12.12
CA SER A 51 -4.37 -0.14 12.79
C SER A 51 -4.65 -0.70 14.18
N LYS A 52 -4.06 -1.85 14.50
CA LYS A 52 -4.15 -2.44 15.85
C LYS A 52 -3.17 -1.83 16.82
N GLU A 53 -2.27 -1.02 16.31
CA GLU A 53 -1.19 -0.41 17.06
C GLU A 53 -1.12 1.08 16.74
N THR A 54 -0.95 1.90 17.78
CA THR A 54 -0.68 3.32 17.62
C THR A 54 0.83 3.52 17.59
N TYR A 55 1.39 3.70 16.40
CA TYR A 55 2.82 3.99 16.26
C TYR A 55 3.06 5.35 15.65
N GLU A 56 4.11 5.99 16.13
CA GLU A 56 4.72 7.16 15.51
C GLU A 56 5.79 6.76 14.48
N TYR A 57 5.49 5.75 13.65
CA TYR A 57 6.42 5.27 12.64
C TYR A 57 6.07 5.81 11.26
N ALA A 58 7.09 6.03 10.46
CA ALA A 58 6.89 6.23 9.04
C ALA A 58 6.34 4.95 8.41
N ILE A 59 5.38 5.08 7.51
CA ILE A 59 4.75 3.97 6.82
C ILE A 59 5.05 4.08 5.34
N ARG A 60 5.57 3.00 4.77
CA ARG A 60 5.67 2.84 3.32
C ARG A 60 4.51 1.98 2.85
N ASN A 61 3.82 2.47 1.84
CA ASN A 61 2.72 1.77 1.21
C ASN A 61 2.98 1.62 -0.28
N ASP A 62 2.44 0.56 -0.84
CA ASP A 62 2.43 0.36 -2.27
C ASP A 62 1.15 -0.37 -2.69
N VAL A 63 0.71 -0.11 -3.92
CA VAL A 63 -0.48 -0.72 -4.51
C VAL A 63 -0.12 -1.20 -5.90
N VAL A 64 -0.45 -2.45 -6.21
CA VAL A 64 -0.22 -3.04 -7.51
C VAL A 64 -1.42 -3.88 -7.95
N ARG A 65 -1.66 -3.89 -9.25
CA ARG A 65 -2.61 -4.82 -9.87
C ARG A 65 -1.87 -6.06 -10.34
N TRP A 66 -2.40 -7.22 -9.99
CA TRP A 66 -1.89 -8.51 -10.44
C TRP A 66 -3.04 -9.50 -10.64
N LYS A 67 -3.09 -10.15 -11.82
CA LYS A 67 -4.15 -11.12 -12.17
C LYS A 67 -5.57 -10.61 -11.93
N GLY A 68 -5.83 -9.34 -12.27
CA GLY A 68 -7.14 -8.73 -12.13
C GLY A 68 -7.56 -8.38 -10.71
N GLU A 69 -6.68 -8.53 -9.73
CA GLU A 69 -6.89 -8.18 -8.34
C GLU A 69 -5.91 -7.10 -7.89
N VAL A 70 -6.22 -6.43 -6.80
CA VAL A 70 -5.42 -5.36 -6.21
C VAL A 70 -4.76 -5.85 -4.94
N TYR A 71 -3.46 -5.62 -4.85
CA TYR A 71 -2.63 -5.93 -3.70
C TYR A 71 -2.03 -4.66 -3.12
N TYR A 72 -2.01 -4.61 -1.81
CA TYR A 72 -1.52 -3.49 -1.03
C TYR A 72 -0.45 -3.99 -0.07
N MET A 73 0.66 -3.28 -0.01
CA MET A 73 1.72 -3.55 0.95
C MET A 73 1.78 -2.41 1.96
N ARG A 74 1.91 -2.77 3.23
CA ARG A 74 2.22 -1.86 4.32
C ARG A 74 3.51 -2.30 4.98
N CYS A 75 4.42 -1.36 5.16
CA CYS A 75 5.66 -1.58 5.87
C CYS A 75 5.99 -0.38 6.74
N SER A 76 6.13 -0.60 8.03
CA SER A 76 6.47 0.43 9.02
C SER A 76 7.99 0.59 9.12
N TYR A 77 8.44 1.82 9.27
CA TYR A 77 9.85 2.16 9.42
C TYR A 77 10.08 2.96 10.69
N ASN A 78 11.20 2.69 11.33
CA ASN A 78 11.67 3.50 12.44
C ASN A 78 12.31 4.78 11.91
N ASP A 79 11.67 5.92 12.16
CA ASP A 79 12.09 7.24 11.66
C ASP A 79 13.16 7.92 12.54
N GLY A 80 13.63 7.23 13.57
CA GLY A 80 14.51 7.83 14.60
C GLY A 80 16.00 7.65 14.41
N ASP A 81 16.45 6.96 13.35
CA ASP A 81 17.88 6.68 13.19
C ASP A 81 18.56 7.70 12.26
N MET A 82 19.42 8.52 12.85
CA MET A 82 20.17 9.58 12.16
C MET A 82 21.18 9.06 11.12
N ASN A 83 21.37 7.75 11.01
CA ASN A 83 22.36 7.11 10.12
C ASN A 83 21.81 6.68 8.76
N ASN A 84 20.67 7.19 8.33
CA ASN A 84 20.06 6.90 7.02
C ASN A 84 19.73 5.43 6.74
N SER A 85 19.83 4.54 7.69
CA SER A 85 19.30 3.20 7.55
C SER A 85 17.86 3.17 8.09
N LEU A 86 16.91 3.18 7.17
CA LEU A 86 15.52 2.90 7.53
C LEU A 86 15.44 1.46 8.02
N THR A 87 15.48 1.27 9.32
CA THR A 87 15.25 -0.05 9.90
C THR A 87 13.77 -0.35 9.92
N HIS A 88 13.42 -1.53 9.44
CA HIS A 88 12.05 -2.03 9.50
C HIS A 88 11.57 -2.06 10.95
N ALA A 89 10.49 -1.36 11.22
CA ALA A 89 9.81 -1.43 12.51
C ALA A 89 8.78 -2.56 12.44
N GLU A 90 8.95 -3.59 13.22
CA GLU A 90 8.00 -4.70 13.24
C GLU A 90 6.64 -4.20 13.77
N SER A 91 5.62 -4.31 12.94
CA SER A 91 4.24 -4.03 13.30
C SER A 91 3.37 -5.19 12.88
N ILE A 92 2.40 -5.54 13.71
CA ILE A 92 1.40 -6.57 13.39
C ILE A 92 0.57 -6.21 12.15
N ASP A 93 0.50 -4.93 11.81
CA ASP A 93 -0.21 -4.45 10.64
C ASP A 93 0.61 -4.50 9.35
N ASP A 94 1.90 -4.76 9.45
CA ASP A 94 2.77 -4.89 8.28
C ASP A 94 2.51 -6.18 7.52
N GLY A 95 2.61 -6.09 6.21
CA GLY A 95 2.41 -7.23 5.32
C GLY A 95 1.78 -6.86 4.00
N ILE A 96 1.33 -7.86 3.30
CA ILE A 96 0.66 -7.73 2.01
C ILE A 96 -0.80 -8.12 2.16
N TYR A 97 -1.66 -7.27 1.62
CA TYR A 97 -3.10 -7.40 1.68
C TYR A 97 -3.68 -7.53 0.29
N ARG A 98 -4.72 -8.33 0.15
CA ARG A 98 -5.57 -8.35 -1.03
C ARG A 98 -6.81 -7.52 -0.78
N LEU A 99 -7.17 -6.67 -1.75
CA LEU A 99 -8.39 -5.89 -1.68
C LEU A 99 -9.55 -6.67 -2.29
N ASP A 100 -10.54 -6.99 -1.49
CA ASP A 100 -11.83 -7.47 -1.96
C ASP A 100 -12.62 -6.28 -2.52
N LEU A 101 -12.69 -6.19 -3.85
CA LEU A 101 -13.34 -5.07 -4.53
C LEU A 101 -14.85 -5.02 -4.30
N ALA A 102 -15.50 -6.15 -4.07
CA ALA A 102 -16.93 -6.22 -3.83
C ALA A 102 -17.29 -5.73 -2.43
N LYS A 103 -16.48 -6.08 -1.44
CA LYS A 103 -16.70 -5.71 -0.03
C LYS A 103 -16.01 -4.41 0.37
N GLY A 104 -15.03 -3.95 -0.41
CA GLY A 104 -14.20 -2.80 -0.05
C GLY A 104 -13.35 -3.04 1.19
N LYS A 105 -12.84 -4.26 1.38
CA LYS A 105 -12.07 -4.67 2.56
C LYS A 105 -10.72 -5.26 2.18
N LEU A 106 -9.73 -4.99 3.01
CA LEU A 106 -8.40 -5.58 2.90
C LEU A 106 -8.32 -6.86 3.73
N GLU A 107 -7.76 -7.89 3.11
CA GLU A 107 -7.46 -9.18 3.74
C GLU A 107 -5.96 -9.43 3.67
N LYS A 108 -5.33 -9.64 4.81
CA LYS A 108 -3.91 -9.93 4.88
C LYS A 108 -3.62 -11.33 4.32
N ILE A 109 -2.74 -11.40 3.36
CA ILE A 109 -2.38 -12.65 2.68
C ILE A 109 -0.94 -13.08 2.94
N SER A 110 -0.06 -12.17 3.38
CA SER A 110 1.34 -12.45 3.63
C SER A 110 1.92 -11.50 4.67
N GLU A 111 2.86 -12.01 5.44
CA GLU A 111 3.68 -11.21 6.36
C GLU A 111 4.89 -10.55 5.67
N ASP A 112 5.07 -10.81 4.39
CA ASP A 112 6.19 -10.27 3.63
C ASP A 112 6.12 -8.75 3.54
N VAL A 113 7.26 -8.12 3.72
CA VAL A 113 7.42 -6.68 3.59
C VAL A 113 8.71 -6.34 2.85
N GLY A 114 8.74 -5.15 2.29
CA GLY A 114 9.89 -4.65 1.58
C GLY A 114 9.72 -3.19 1.18
N GLU A 115 10.46 -2.77 0.18
CA GLU A 115 10.42 -1.40 -0.30
C GLU A 115 9.20 -1.11 -1.17
N PHE A 116 8.84 -2.04 -2.07
CA PHE A 116 7.67 -1.93 -2.93
C PHE A 116 7.25 -3.28 -3.52
N LEU A 117 6.05 -3.30 -4.08
CA LEU A 117 5.54 -4.43 -4.83
C LEU A 117 5.86 -4.28 -6.33
N ILE A 118 6.11 -5.40 -6.99
CA ILE A 118 6.35 -5.45 -8.43
C ILE A 118 5.85 -6.77 -8.98
N VAL A 119 5.50 -6.79 -10.26
CA VAL A 119 5.18 -8.02 -10.98
C VAL A 119 6.37 -8.38 -11.88
N ILE A 120 6.98 -9.53 -11.64
CA ILE A 120 8.12 -10.04 -12.39
C ILE A 120 7.76 -11.43 -12.92
N ASP A 121 7.87 -11.63 -14.24
CA ASP A 121 7.54 -12.91 -14.89
C ASP A 121 6.18 -13.48 -14.46
N ASN A 122 5.18 -12.60 -14.43
CA ASN A 122 3.81 -12.92 -14.01
C ASN A 122 3.68 -13.41 -12.56
N ASN A 123 4.65 -13.08 -11.70
CA ASN A 123 4.58 -13.33 -10.26
C ASN A 123 4.53 -12.02 -9.49
N LEU A 124 3.71 -11.98 -8.45
CA LEU A 124 3.74 -10.89 -7.49
C LEU A 124 4.97 -11.06 -6.61
N CYS A 125 5.79 -10.03 -6.58
CA CYS A 125 7.04 -10.00 -5.84
C CYS A 125 7.11 -8.77 -4.93
N VAL A 126 7.82 -8.93 -3.84
CA VAL A 126 8.22 -7.81 -2.98
C VAL A 126 9.71 -7.54 -3.19
N VAL A 127 10.05 -6.28 -3.43
CA VAL A 127 11.44 -5.85 -3.50
C VAL A 127 11.94 -5.63 -2.09
N THR A 128 12.93 -6.41 -1.70
CA THR A 128 13.49 -6.37 -0.34
C THR A 128 14.65 -5.40 -0.24
N ASP A 129 15.30 -5.12 -1.37
CA ASP A 129 16.45 -4.22 -1.45
C ASP A 129 16.64 -3.68 -2.86
N SER A 130 16.89 -2.37 -2.97
CA SER A 130 17.19 -1.71 -4.24
C SER A 130 18.40 -0.78 -4.08
N PHE A 131 19.57 -1.28 -4.47
CA PHE A 131 20.79 -0.50 -4.52
C PHE A 131 21.20 -0.14 -5.95
N MET A 132 22.15 0.76 -6.09
CA MET A 132 22.67 1.23 -7.38
C MET A 132 23.14 0.13 -8.32
N PHE A 133 23.46 -1.06 -7.79
CA PHE A 133 24.02 -2.18 -8.56
C PHE A 133 23.08 -3.38 -8.70
N GLY A 134 21.87 -3.30 -8.22
CA GLY A 134 20.92 -4.39 -8.34
C GLY A 134 19.70 -4.26 -7.45
N MET A 135 18.79 -5.18 -7.64
CA MET A 135 17.52 -5.26 -6.93
C MET A 135 17.34 -6.68 -6.42
N THR A 136 17.10 -6.81 -5.13
CA THR A 136 16.75 -8.10 -4.50
C THR A 136 15.25 -8.16 -4.29
N TYR A 137 14.65 -9.27 -4.69
CA TYR A 137 13.20 -9.49 -4.57
C TYR A 137 12.91 -10.94 -4.20
N LYS A 138 11.70 -11.16 -3.67
CA LYS A 138 11.17 -12.50 -3.46
C LYS A 138 9.70 -12.58 -3.87
N LYS A 139 9.25 -13.76 -4.28
CA LYS A 139 7.84 -13.99 -4.58
C LYS A 139 7.01 -13.93 -3.31
N VAL A 140 5.87 -13.27 -3.41
CA VAL A 140 4.85 -13.30 -2.37
C VAL A 140 4.21 -14.68 -2.34
N GLN A 141 4.16 -15.23 -1.16
CA GLN A 141 3.56 -16.56 -0.93
C GLN A 141 2.25 -16.43 -0.19
#